data_ca72ec3a1b501e97e95f7f6bd0e4de75
#
_entry.id   ca72ec3a1b501e97e95f7f6bd0e4de75
#
_cell.length_a   1.000
_cell.length_b   1.000
_cell.length_c   1.000
_cell.angle_alpha   90.00
_cell.angle_beta   90.00
_cell.angle_gamma   90.00
#
_symmetry.space_group_name_H-M   'P 1'
#
loop_
_entity.id
_entity.type
_entity.pdbx_description
1 polymer ?
#
loop_
_entity_poly.entity_id
_entity_poly.type
_entity_poly.pdbx_seq_one_letter_code
_entity_poly.pdbx_strand_id
1 'polypeptide(L)'
;MPKYQVNVKAPAEDRTAFIRALRTVAGISLKRAAVLSVHFDRFRNSTLVAGLGKAAADHIAETLVASGASVAVLESPLDTPMMCCPEADHRFKWSRLRTLVRLR
;
A
#
# COMPACT_ATOMS: atom_id res chain seq x y z
N MET A 1 -7.44 -6.37 19.26
CA MET A 1 -6.05 -6.37 18.81
C MET A 1 -5.77 -5.12 18.00
N PRO A 2 -4.59 -4.54 18.10
CA PRO A 2 -4.28 -3.34 17.33
C PRO A 2 -4.25 -3.62 15.84
N LYS A 3 -4.66 -2.66 15.07
CA LYS A 3 -4.56 -2.67 13.63
C LYS A 3 -3.46 -1.71 13.19
N TYR A 4 -2.98 -1.88 11.97
CA TYR A 4 -1.84 -1.13 11.47
C TYR A 4 -2.13 -0.51 10.11
N GLN A 5 -1.37 0.52 9.78
CA GLN A 5 -1.44 1.18 8.49
C GLN A 5 -0.06 1.25 7.87
N VAL A 6 -0.02 1.30 6.56
CA VAL A 6 1.21 1.43 5.79
C VAL A 6 1.24 2.83 5.17
N ASN A 7 2.20 3.63 5.59
CA ASN A 7 2.40 4.98 5.05
C ASN A 7 3.60 4.96 4.10
N VAL A 8 3.41 5.47 2.90
CA VAL A 8 4.50 5.65 1.95
C VAL A 8 5.11 7.03 2.19
N LYS A 9 6.31 7.07 2.74
CA LYS A 9 7.02 8.33 3.00
C LYS A 9 7.57 8.95 1.73
N ALA A 10 8.07 8.12 0.83
CA ALA A 10 8.58 8.56 -0.47
C ALA A 10 8.53 7.39 -1.45
N PRO A 11 8.20 7.65 -2.72
CA PRO A 11 8.22 6.60 -3.74
C PRO A 11 9.65 6.17 -4.04
N ALA A 12 9.80 5.00 -4.69
CA ALA A 12 11.11 4.55 -5.14
C ALA A 12 11.60 5.43 -6.29
N GLU A 13 12.93 5.57 -6.40
CA GLU A 13 13.53 6.26 -7.55
C GLU A 13 13.22 5.53 -8.85
N ASP A 14 13.30 4.19 -8.82
CA ASP A 14 12.88 3.37 -9.96
C ASP A 14 11.36 3.30 -9.96
N ARG A 15 10.75 4.16 -10.78
CA ARG A 15 9.30 4.28 -10.87
C ARG A 15 8.65 2.98 -11.34
N THR A 16 9.28 2.27 -12.26
CA THR A 16 8.77 1.00 -12.79
C THR A 16 8.71 -0.05 -11.69
N ALA A 17 9.77 -0.16 -10.87
CA ALA A 17 9.79 -1.10 -9.76
C ALA A 17 8.72 -0.77 -8.73
N PHE A 18 8.53 0.53 -8.43
CA PHE A 18 7.52 0.98 -7.48
C PHE A 18 6.10 0.67 -7.97
N ILE A 19 5.83 0.96 -9.25
CA ILE A 19 4.53 0.67 -9.86
C ILE A 19 4.24 -0.83 -9.80
N ARG A 20 5.25 -1.65 -10.11
CA ARG A 20 5.12 -3.11 -10.05
C ARG A 20 4.80 -3.58 -8.63
N ALA A 21 5.47 -3.02 -7.63
CA ALA A 21 5.20 -3.35 -6.23
C ALA A 21 3.78 -2.95 -5.82
N LEU A 22 3.31 -1.76 -6.21
CA LEU A 22 1.93 -1.33 -5.94
C LEU A 22 0.92 -2.29 -6.55
N ARG A 23 1.16 -2.74 -7.78
CA ARG A 23 0.28 -3.72 -8.43
C ARG A 23 0.25 -5.04 -7.68
N THR A 24 1.39 -5.47 -7.18
CA THR A 24 1.51 -6.73 -6.43
C THR A 24 0.70 -6.68 -5.14
N VAL A 25 0.84 -5.61 -4.36
CA VAL A 25 0.19 -5.54 -3.04
C VAL A 25 -1.28 -5.13 -3.12
N ALA A 26 -1.68 -4.34 -4.10
CA ALA A 26 -3.04 -3.82 -4.20
C ALA A 26 -3.89 -4.51 -5.26
N GLY A 27 -3.29 -5.26 -6.18
CA GLY A 27 -4.02 -5.95 -7.24
C GLY A 27 -4.70 -5.01 -8.23
N ILE A 28 -4.13 -3.83 -8.46
CA ILE A 28 -4.69 -2.80 -9.33
C ILE A 28 -4.04 -2.85 -10.72
N SER A 29 -4.65 -2.16 -11.67
CA SER A 29 -4.13 -2.08 -13.03
C SER A 29 -2.85 -1.25 -13.10
N LEU A 30 -2.11 -1.38 -14.19
CA LEU A 30 -0.92 -0.58 -14.46
C LEU A 30 -1.24 0.92 -14.43
N LYS A 31 -2.35 1.32 -15.04
CA LYS A 31 -2.78 2.71 -15.07
C LYS A 31 -3.02 3.26 -13.66
N ARG A 32 -3.72 2.50 -12.83
CA ARG A 32 -4.01 2.89 -11.45
C ARG A 32 -2.73 2.98 -10.61
N ALA A 33 -1.86 2.01 -10.76
CA ALA A 33 -0.58 2.02 -10.06
C ALA A 33 0.28 3.21 -10.47
N ALA A 34 0.27 3.59 -11.75
CA ALA A 34 0.99 4.78 -12.22
C ALA A 34 0.43 6.05 -11.58
N VAL A 35 -0.90 6.17 -11.49
CA VAL A 35 -1.56 7.31 -10.84
C VAL A 35 -1.17 7.38 -9.36
N LEU A 36 -1.20 6.25 -8.66
CA LEU A 36 -0.79 6.21 -7.25
C LEU A 36 0.67 6.60 -7.07
N SER A 37 1.54 6.17 -7.98
CA SER A 37 2.95 6.53 -7.93
C SER A 37 3.13 8.05 -8.00
N VAL A 38 2.39 8.72 -8.88
CA VAL A 38 2.41 10.18 -8.97
C VAL A 38 1.86 10.82 -7.70
N HIS A 39 0.79 10.25 -7.15
CA HIS A 39 0.20 10.73 -5.91
C HIS A 39 1.22 10.72 -4.76
N PHE A 40 1.94 9.63 -4.57
CA PHE A 40 2.93 9.50 -3.50
C PHE A 40 4.14 10.40 -3.72
N ASP A 41 4.45 10.73 -4.96
CA ASP A 41 5.51 11.68 -5.27
C ASP A 41 5.12 13.11 -4.86
N ARG A 42 3.85 13.47 -5.07
CA ARG A 42 3.32 14.80 -4.74
C ARG A 42 2.98 14.93 -3.25
N PHE A 43 2.42 13.90 -2.66
CA PHE A 43 1.94 13.90 -1.27
C PHE A 43 2.69 12.85 -0.48
N ARG A 44 3.91 13.17 -0.09
CA ARG A 44 4.77 12.28 0.67
C ARG A 44 4.19 12.03 2.06
N ASN A 45 4.51 10.88 2.62
CA ASN A 45 4.01 10.43 3.92
C ASN A 45 2.48 10.24 3.93
N SER A 46 1.96 9.74 2.81
CA SER A 46 0.53 9.43 2.68
C SER A 46 0.27 7.97 3.03
N THR A 47 -0.88 7.69 3.63
CA THR A 47 -1.30 6.33 3.96
C THR A 47 -1.79 5.62 2.70
N LEU A 48 -1.25 4.44 2.42
CA LEU A 48 -1.73 3.60 1.33
C LEU A 48 -2.91 2.75 1.78
N VAL A 49 -2.74 1.98 2.83
CA VAL A 49 -3.77 1.11 3.39
C VAL A 49 -3.75 1.20 4.91
N ALA A 50 -4.89 0.95 5.53
CA ALA A 50 -5.05 0.99 6.97
C ALA A 50 -5.95 -0.16 7.43
N GLY A 51 -6.03 -0.39 8.73
CA GLY A 51 -6.91 -1.40 9.28
C GLY A 51 -6.45 -2.83 9.06
N LEU A 52 -5.14 -3.05 8.93
CA LEU A 52 -4.56 -4.37 8.67
C LEU A 52 -3.97 -4.98 9.94
N GLY A 53 -3.93 -6.31 9.98
CA GLY A 53 -3.11 -7.02 10.97
C GLY A 53 -1.63 -6.72 10.73
N LYS A 54 -0.80 -6.89 11.77
CA LYS A 54 0.62 -6.56 11.69
C LYS A 54 1.34 -7.34 10.59
N ALA A 55 1.06 -8.64 10.47
CA ALA A 55 1.72 -9.48 9.47
C ALA A 55 1.43 -9.00 8.04
N ALA A 56 0.18 -8.63 7.76
CA ALA A 56 -0.20 -8.11 6.45
C ALA A 56 0.45 -6.75 6.18
N ALA A 57 0.45 -5.85 7.16
CA ALA A 57 1.07 -4.54 7.03
C ALA A 57 2.58 -4.68 6.78
N ASP A 58 3.25 -5.56 7.53
CA ASP A 58 4.68 -5.80 7.35
C ASP A 58 4.99 -6.37 5.97
N HIS A 59 4.16 -7.30 5.48
CA HIS A 59 4.35 -7.88 4.15
C HIS A 59 4.24 -6.82 3.06
N ILE A 60 3.25 -5.95 3.14
CA ILE A 60 3.07 -4.86 2.17
C ILE A 60 4.26 -3.91 2.25
N ALA A 61 4.66 -3.53 3.46
CA ALA A 61 5.81 -2.64 3.65
C ALA A 61 7.09 -3.24 3.09
N GLU A 62 7.36 -4.52 3.34
CA GLU A 62 8.53 -5.22 2.81
C GLU A 62 8.56 -5.22 1.29
N THR A 63 7.40 -5.46 0.66
CA THR A 63 7.31 -5.47 -0.80
C THR A 63 7.62 -4.09 -1.38
N LEU A 64 7.11 -3.03 -0.76
CA LEU A 64 7.36 -1.66 -1.20
C LEU A 64 8.81 -1.24 -0.95
N VAL A 65 9.36 -1.59 0.19
CA VAL A 65 10.78 -1.29 0.51
C VAL A 65 11.70 -2.02 -0.45
N ALA A 66 11.38 -3.24 -0.83
CA ALA A 66 12.16 -3.99 -1.81
C ALA A 66 12.21 -3.30 -3.18
N SER A 67 11.21 -2.47 -3.50
CA SER A 67 11.22 -1.67 -4.73
C SER A 67 12.08 -0.41 -4.61
N GLY A 68 12.51 -0.07 -3.39
CA GLY A 68 13.30 1.13 -3.12
C GLY A 68 12.52 2.26 -2.45
N ALA A 69 11.24 2.05 -2.16
CA ALA A 69 10.41 3.07 -1.51
C ALA A 69 10.73 3.19 -0.02
N SER A 70 10.47 4.36 0.54
CA SER A 70 10.56 4.59 1.98
C SER A 70 9.15 4.46 2.58
N VAL A 71 8.98 3.54 3.52
CA VAL A 71 7.68 3.14 4.04
C VAL A 71 7.73 3.02 5.56
N ALA A 72 6.63 3.36 6.23
CA ALA A 72 6.48 3.16 7.68
C ALA A 72 5.21 2.38 7.97
N VAL A 73 5.28 1.51 8.97
CA VAL A 73 4.13 0.79 9.50
C VAL A 73 3.79 1.40 10.86
N LEU A 74 2.57 1.91 10.99
CA LEU A 74 2.11 2.60 12.19
C LEU A 74 0.81 1.97 12.69
N GLU A 75 0.47 2.18 13.96
CA GLU A 75 -0.85 1.78 14.45
C GLU A 75 -1.93 2.59 13.76
N SER A 76 -3.05 1.93 13.45
CA SER A 76 -4.17 2.54 12.75
C SER A 76 -5.37 2.64 13.67
N PRO A 77 -6.13 3.76 13.63
CA PRO A 77 -7.40 3.84 14.35
C PRO A 77 -8.52 3.06 13.67
N LEU A 78 -8.32 2.61 12.43
CA LEU A 78 -9.33 1.88 11.67
C LEU A 78 -9.26 0.38 11.99
N ASP A 79 -10.43 -0.25 12.07
CA ASP A 79 -10.55 -1.68 12.40
C ASP A 79 -10.68 -2.57 11.19
N THR A 80 -11.08 -2.02 10.05
CA THR A 80 -11.31 -2.79 8.82
C THR A 80 -10.33 -2.36 7.74
N PRO A 81 -9.88 -3.30 6.88
CA PRO A 81 -8.97 -2.94 5.78
C PRO A 81 -9.58 -1.89 4.88
N MET A 82 -8.81 -0.83 4.62
CA MET A 82 -9.28 0.29 3.81
C MET A 82 -8.10 0.90 3.05
N MET A 83 -8.30 1.20 1.77
CA MET A 83 -7.36 2.00 1.02
C MET A 83 -7.65 3.47 1.29
N CYS A 84 -6.62 4.20 1.71
CA CYS A 84 -6.77 5.58 2.17
C CYS A 84 -6.34 6.62 1.15
N CYS A 85 -5.77 6.20 0.03
CA CYS A 85 -5.25 7.11 -0.99
C CYS A 85 -6.40 7.67 -1.82
N PRO A 86 -6.50 9.02 -2.01
CA PRO A 86 -7.60 9.62 -2.77
C PRO A 86 -7.68 9.17 -4.23
N GLU A 87 -6.56 8.84 -4.85
CA GLU A 87 -6.54 8.31 -6.20
C GLU A 87 -6.89 6.83 -6.26
N ALA A 88 -7.09 6.20 -5.10
CA ALA A 88 -7.51 4.82 -5.06
C ALA A 88 -8.87 4.67 -5.71
N ASP A 89 -8.98 3.68 -6.58
CA ASP A 89 -10.21 3.37 -7.26
C ASP A 89 -11.23 2.81 -6.26
N HIS A 90 -12.51 3.17 -6.43
CA HIS A 90 -13.59 2.49 -5.73
C HIS A 90 -13.62 0.99 -6.04
N ARG A 91 -12.97 0.60 -7.15
CA ARG A 91 -12.85 -0.78 -7.59
C ARG A 91 -11.66 -1.49 -6.98
N PHE A 92 -11.09 -0.95 -5.92
CA PHE A 92 -9.99 -1.61 -5.23
C PHE A 92 -10.35 -3.07 -4.91
N LYS A 93 -9.44 -3.97 -5.28
CA LYS A 93 -9.72 -5.41 -5.17
C LYS A 93 -9.36 -5.94 -3.79
N TRP A 94 -10.25 -5.72 -2.86
CA TRP A 94 -10.09 -6.20 -1.49
C TRP A 94 -9.87 -7.71 -1.39
N SER A 95 -10.43 -8.48 -2.33
CA SER A 95 -10.24 -9.92 -2.35
C SER A 95 -8.76 -10.29 -2.48
N ARG A 96 -8.01 -9.57 -3.28
CA ARG A 96 -6.58 -9.82 -3.45
C ARG A 96 -5.78 -9.45 -2.21
N LEU A 97 -6.10 -8.33 -1.59
CA LEU A 97 -5.49 -7.95 -0.32
C LEU A 97 -5.81 -8.97 0.77
N ARG A 98 -7.03 -9.46 0.83
CA ARG A 98 -7.43 -10.51 1.78
C ARG A 98 -6.65 -11.80 1.56
N THR A 99 -6.36 -12.16 0.32
CA THR A 99 -5.54 -13.33 0.01
C THR A 99 -4.14 -13.17 0.57
N LEU A 100 -3.53 -11.99 0.42
CA LEU A 100 -2.22 -11.70 1.00
C LEU A 100 -2.25 -11.80 2.52
N VAL A 101 -3.30 -11.30 3.15
CA VAL A 101 -3.49 -11.38 4.60
C VAL A 101 -3.55 -12.84 5.06
N ARG A 102 -4.27 -13.70 4.33
CA ARG A 102 -4.42 -15.12 4.68
C ARG A 102 -3.13 -15.90 4.53
N LEU A 103 -2.26 -15.49 3.64
CA LEU A 103 -0.98 -16.15 3.42
C LEU A 103 0.03 -15.86 4.54
N ARG A 104 -0.25 -14.87 5.36
CA ARG A 104 0.60 -14.47 6.48
C ARG A 104 0.07 -15.04 7.79
#